data_15d56e6863052f3c0ec3b1a6d0f4438b
#
_entry.id   15d56e6863052f3c0ec3b1a6d0f4438b
#
_cell.length_a   1.000
_cell.length_b   1.000
_cell.length_c   1.000
_cell.angle_alpha   90.00
_cell.angle_beta   90.00
_cell.angle_gamma   90.00
#
_symmetry.space_group_name_H-M   'P 1'
#
loop_
_entity.id
_entity.type
_entity.pdbx_description
1 polymer ?
#
loop_
_entity_poly.entity_id
_entity_poly.type
_entity_poly.pdbx_seq_one_letter_code
_entity_poly.pdbx_strand_id
1 'polypeptide(L)'
;MADWSKVLNDDTVINGGIGGDITSRVLIRLKDITDRNPSKVFSLLGINDIRKNIPDVVIADNYLKIIREIHNKCPKTIIYVQGVLPVNPGLPHFSRHYDKQEHILALNTLLASHAEDGNYTYIDIFHLFADVKGRLSSQHTYDGLHLRQSAYPIWVDYLKKQGHL
;
A
#
# COMPACT_ATOMS: atom_id res chain seq x y z
N MET A 1 -2.69 12.39 -5.78
CA MET A 1 -1.88 11.76 -4.72
C MET A 1 -1.50 12.81 -3.69
N ALA A 2 -1.35 12.45 -2.42
CA ALA A 2 -0.88 13.39 -1.42
C ALA A 2 0.58 13.76 -1.65
N ASP A 3 0.92 14.98 -1.28
CA ASP A 3 2.31 15.43 -1.13
C ASP A 3 2.80 14.99 0.25
N TRP A 4 3.45 13.84 0.32
CA TRP A 4 3.85 13.23 1.56
C TRP A 4 4.89 14.05 2.33
N SER A 5 5.75 14.81 1.65
CA SER A 5 6.71 15.69 2.33
C SER A 5 5.98 16.76 3.15
N LYS A 6 4.92 17.34 2.59
CA LYS A 6 4.08 18.30 3.33
C LYS A 6 3.25 17.65 4.44
N VAL A 7 2.69 16.46 4.18
CA VAL A 7 1.85 15.76 5.18
C VAL A 7 2.68 15.36 6.39
N LEU A 8 3.94 14.95 6.18
CA LEU A 8 4.87 14.54 7.24
C LEU A 8 5.71 15.71 7.79
N ASN A 9 5.70 16.87 7.11
CA ASN A 9 6.57 18.01 7.38
C ASN A 9 8.04 17.57 7.38
N ASP A 10 8.44 16.80 6.37
CA ASP A 10 9.78 16.24 6.19
C ASP A 10 10.16 16.22 4.71
N ASP A 11 11.09 17.09 4.30
CA ASP A 11 11.53 17.25 2.92
C ASP A 11 12.39 16.07 2.42
N THR A 12 12.81 15.17 3.30
CA THR A 12 13.53 13.94 2.91
C THR A 12 12.60 12.84 2.38
N VAL A 13 11.29 13.00 2.57
CA VAL A 13 10.29 12.03 2.14
C VAL A 13 10.01 12.16 0.65
N ILE A 14 10.17 11.06 -0.07
CA ILE A 14 9.97 11.00 -1.52
C ILE A 14 8.75 10.12 -1.83
N ASN A 15 7.81 10.67 -2.61
CA ASN A 15 6.71 9.90 -3.14
C ASN A 15 7.12 9.22 -4.46
N GLY A 16 7.45 7.93 -4.39
CA GLY A 16 7.76 7.08 -5.55
C GLY A 16 6.53 6.42 -6.20
N GLY A 17 5.31 6.72 -5.74
CA GLY A 17 4.08 6.13 -6.25
C GLY A 17 3.72 6.64 -7.66
N ILE A 18 3.28 5.74 -8.54
CA ILE A 18 2.76 6.05 -9.87
C ILE A 18 1.31 5.57 -9.96
N GLY A 19 0.40 6.45 -10.38
CA GLY A 19 -1.02 6.10 -10.54
C GLY A 19 -1.22 4.96 -11.54
N GLY A 20 -2.01 3.96 -11.16
CA GLY A 20 -2.27 2.80 -12.02
C GLY A 20 -1.15 1.74 -12.06
N ASP A 21 -0.08 1.92 -11.28
CA ASP A 21 1.04 0.97 -11.25
C ASP A 21 0.64 -0.38 -10.64
N ILE A 22 1.34 -1.43 -11.06
CA ILE A 22 1.16 -2.81 -10.60
C ILE A 22 2.50 -3.37 -10.10
N THR A 23 2.45 -4.41 -9.29
CA THR A 23 3.63 -4.99 -8.65
C THR A 23 4.74 -5.38 -9.63
N SER A 24 4.39 -5.95 -10.80
CA SER A 24 5.36 -6.31 -11.82
C SER A 24 6.07 -5.11 -12.47
N ARG A 25 5.39 -3.97 -12.58
CA ARG A 25 6.03 -2.72 -13.07
C ARG A 25 6.95 -2.10 -12.04
N VAL A 26 6.58 -2.15 -10.76
CA VAL A 26 7.47 -1.71 -9.67
C VAL A 26 8.77 -2.51 -9.69
N LEU A 27 8.73 -3.82 -9.93
CA LEU A 27 9.92 -4.66 -10.10
C LEU A 27 10.86 -4.14 -11.20
N ILE A 28 10.30 -3.72 -12.35
CA ILE A 28 11.10 -3.23 -13.49
C ILE A 28 11.81 -1.91 -13.15
N ARG A 29 11.15 -1.02 -12.38
CA ARG A 29 11.67 0.31 -12.02
C ARG A 29 12.25 0.39 -10.61
N LEU A 30 12.51 -0.74 -9.97
CA LEU A 30 12.96 -0.80 -8.58
C LEU A 30 14.27 -0.04 -8.34
N LYS A 31 15.09 0.08 -9.38
CA LYS A 31 16.31 0.90 -9.38
C LYS A 31 16.03 2.35 -8.98
N ASP A 32 14.88 2.93 -9.34
CA ASP A 32 14.51 4.30 -8.96
C ASP A 32 14.39 4.47 -7.42
N ILE A 33 14.12 3.39 -6.71
CA ILE A 33 14.04 3.32 -5.26
C ILE A 33 15.41 3.01 -4.67
N THR A 34 16.07 1.95 -5.16
CA THR A 34 17.30 1.44 -4.56
C THR A 34 18.51 2.35 -4.77
N ASP A 35 18.59 3.10 -5.88
CA ASP A 35 19.66 4.08 -6.10
C ASP A 35 19.66 5.24 -5.08
N ARG A 36 18.54 5.45 -4.40
CA ARG A 36 18.40 6.47 -3.37
C ARG A 36 18.83 5.99 -1.98
N ASN A 37 19.05 4.68 -1.82
CA ASN A 37 19.42 4.03 -0.57
C ASN A 37 18.56 4.52 0.63
N PRO A 38 17.22 4.36 0.57
CA PRO A 38 16.32 4.91 1.57
C PRO A 38 16.49 4.22 2.93
N SER A 39 16.33 4.95 4.03
CA SER A 39 16.32 4.37 5.38
C SER A 39 15.04 3.58 5.65
N LYS A 40 13.91 4.03 5.09
CA LYS A 40 12.60 3.37 5.22
C LYS A 40 11.89 3.35 3.87
N VAL A 41 11.17 2.28 3.60
CA VAL A 41 10.25 2.15 2.46
C VAL A 41 8.87 1.77 2.96
N PHE A 42 7.87 2.59 2.65
CA PHE A 42 6.46 2.28 2.87
C PHE A 42 5.82 1.93 1.54
N SER A 43 5.35 0.69 1.39
CA SER A 43 4.71 0.25 0.15
C SER A 43 3.22 -0.01 0.35
N LEU A 44 2.42 0.44 -0.61
CA LEU A 44 0.99 0.16 -0.73
C LEU A 44 0.69 -0.08 -2.21
N LEU A 45 0.59 -1.33 -2.60
CA LEU A 45 0.35 -1.80 -3.96
C LEU A 45 -0.70 -2.91 -3.95
N GLY A 46 -1.18 -3.33 -5.12
CA GLY A 46 -2.03 -4.51 -5.27
C GLY A 46 -3.43 -4.22 -5.80
N ILE A 47 -4.04 -3.08 -5.49
CA ILE A 47 -5.41 -2.79 -5.97
C ILE A 47 -5.50 -2.77 -7.51
N ASN A 48 -4.47 -2.29 -8.19
CA ASN A 48 -4.43 -2.29 -9.65
C ASN A 48 -4.14 -3.67 -10.25
N ASP A 49 -3.38 -4.50 -9.54
CA ASP A 49 -3.16 -5.91 -9.87
C ASP A 49 -4.49 -6.68 -9.77
N ILE A 50 -5.20 -6.54 -8.64
CA ILE A 50 -6.51 -7.15 -8.38
C ILE A 50 -7.52 -6.71 -9.44
N ARG A 51 -7.57 -5.43 -9.81
CA ARG A 51 -8.41 -4.92 -10.90
C ARG A 51 -8.14 -5.62 -12.23
N LYS A 52 -6.89 -6.01 -12.47
CA LYS A 52 -6.46 -6.73 -13.69
C LYS A 52 -6.65 -8.24 -13.58
N ASN A 53 -7.27 -8.72 -12.50
CA ASN A 53 -7.45 -10.14 -12.18
C ASN A 53 -6.13 -10.92 -12.11
N ILE A 54 -5.04 -10.26 -11.65
CA ILE A 54 -3.80 -10.96 -11.33
C ILE A 54 -4.04 -11.75 -10.04
N PRO A 55 -3.72 -13.06 -9.99
CA PRO A 55 -3.95 -13.87 -8.81
C PRO A 55 -3.23 -13.34 -7.56
N ASP A 56 -3.88 -13.41 -6.40
CA ASP A 56 -3.39 -12.86 -5.14
C ASP A 56 -2.02 -13.41 -4.76
N VAL A 57 -1.79 -14.71 -5.01
CA VAL A 57 -0.49 -15.35 -4.79
C VAL A 57 0.61 -14.78 -5.69
N VAL A 58 0.30 -14.41 -6.93
CA VAL A 58 1.27 -13.79 -7.86
C VAL A 58 1.60 -12.37 -7.39
N ILE A 59 0.62 -11.63 -6.86
CA ILE A 59 0.84 -10.30 -6.30
C ILE A 59 1.73 -10.39 -5.06
N ALA A 60 1.45 -11.33 -4.16
CA ALA A 60 2.27 -11.58 -2.96
C ALA A 60 3.70 -12.00 -3.33
N ASP A 61 3.88 -12.90 -4.29
CA ASP A 61 5.20 -13.29 -4.79
C ASP A 61 5.99 -12.10 -5.36
N ASN A 62 5.32 -11.20 -6.08
CA ASN A 62 5.97 -9.99 -6.59
C ASN A 62 6.39 -9.06 -5.43
N TYR A 63 5.61 -8.93 -4.37
CA TYR A 63 6.00 -8.22 -3.16
C TYR A 63 7.27 -8.81 -2.55
N LEU A 64 7.33 -10.13 -2.38
CA LEU A 64 8.51 -10.81 -1.83
C LEU A 64 9.76 -10.59 -2.70
N LYS A 65 9.60 -10.57 -4.02
CA LYS A 65 10.70 -10.23 -4.95
C LYS A 65 11.15 -8.78 -4.79
N ILE A 66 10.21 -7.83 -4.72
CA ILE A 66 10.49 -6.40 -4.47
C ILE A 66 11.30 -6.23 -3.17
N ILE A 67 10.83 -6.83 -2.09
CA ILE A 67 11.45 -6.75 -0.77
C ILE A 67 12.87 -7.33 -0.79
N ARG A 68 13.02 -8.51 -1.37
CA ARG A 68 14.33 -9.18 -1.51
C ARG A 68 15.33 -8.32 -2.29
N GLU A 69 14.89 -7.72 -3.40
CA GLU A 69 15.77 -6.85 -4.21
C GLU A 69 16.13 -5.56 -3.47
N ILE A 70 15.21 -4.98 -2.68
CA ILE A 70 15.53 -3.83 -1.83
C ILE A 70 16.58 -4.22 -0.78
N HIS A 71 16.41 -5.34 -0.08
CA HIS A 71 17.38 -5.80 0.92
C HIS A 71 18.73 -6.14 0.31
N ASN A 72 18.77 -6.73 -0.89
CA ASN A 72 20.01 -7.03 -1.60
C ASN A 72 20.81 -5.76 -1.94
N LYS A 73 20.13 -4.68 -2.31
CA LYS A 73 20.77 -3.42 -2.71
C LYS A 73 20.95 -2.46 -1.54
N CYS A 74 20.03 -2.45 -0.60
CA CYS A 74 19.94 -1.52 0.52
C CYS A 74 19.69 -2.31 1.83
N PRO A 75 20.68 -3.05 2.35
CA PRO A 75 20.48 -4.02 3.44
C PRO A 75 20.09 -3.39 4.78
N LYS A 76 20.21 -2.08 4.93
CA LYS A 76 19.82 -1.33 6.13
C LYS A 76 18.42 -0.72 6.04
N THR A 77 17.75 -0.83 4.88
CA THR A 77 16.40 -0.30 4.68
C THR A 77 15.38 -1.06 5.51
N ILE A 78 14.59 -0.35 6.29
CA ILE A 78 13.42 -0.92 6.97
C ILE A 78 12.23 -0.88 6.01
N ILE A 79 11.59 -2.03 5.79
CA ILE A 79 10.48 -2.13 4.85
C ILE A 79 9.16 -2.32 5.60
N TYR A 80 8.20 -1.46 5.27
CA TYR A 80 6.83 -1.52 5.73
C TYR A 80 5.91 -1.82 4.55
N VAL A 81 5.18 -2.94 4.64
CA VAL A 81 4.14 -3.32 3.68
C VAL A 81 2.79 -3.00 4.29
N GLN A 82 2.06 -2.10 3.66
CA GLN A 82 0.76 -1.67 4.12
C GLN A 82 -0.34 -2.45 3.42
N GLY A 83 -1.34 -2.89 4.19
CA GLY A 83 -2.49 -3.62 3.65
C GLY A 83 -3.24 -2.79 2.60
N VAL A 84 -3.69 -3.44 1.54
CA VAL A 84 -4.52 -2.82 0.50
C VAL A 84 -5.80 -2.30 1.12
N LEU A 85 -6.14 -1.06 0.82
CA LEU A 85 -7.34 -0.40 1.34
C LEU A 85 -8.63 -1.05 0.83
N PRO A 86 -9.73 -0.97 1.60
CA PRO A 86 -11.04 -1.39 1.11
C PRO A 86 -11.50 -0.52 -0.06
N VAL A 87 -12.48 -1.00 -0.80
CA VAL A 87 -13.20 -0.23 -1.84
C VAL A 87 -14.66 -0.03 -1.43
N ASN A 88 -15.33 0.98 -2.00
CA ASN A 88 -16.75 1.22 -1.75
C ASN A 88 -17.55 1.16 -3.04
N PRO A 89 -18.23 0.03 -3.31
CA PRO A 89 -19.04 -0.13 -4.52
C PRO A 89 -20.32 0.73 -4.54
N GLY A 90 -20.68 1.35 -3.44
CA GLY A 90 -21.82 2.26 -3.37
C GLY A 90 -21.58 3.63 -4.00
N LEU A 91 -20.34 3.93 -4.45
CA LEU A 91 -19.95 5.18 -5.10
C LEU A 91 -19.56 4.91 -6.56
N PRO A 92 -20.21 5.54 -7.56
CA PRO A 92 -20.29 5.01 -8.94
C PRO A 92 -19.09 5.31 -9.86
N HIS A 93 -17.87 5.58 -9.37
CA HIS A 93 -16.80 6.08 -10.22
C HIS A 93 -15.80 5.03 -10.74
N PHE A 94 -15.58 3.92 -10.00
CA PHE A 94 -14.53 2.93 -10.33
C PHE A 94 -15.06 1.50 -10.34
N SER A 95 -16.08 1.20 -11.14
CA SER A 95 -16.78 -0.09 -11.18
C SER A 95 -15.86 -1.31 -11.37
N ARG A 96 -14.72 -1.16 -12.05
CA ARG A 96 -13.76 -2.26 -12.25
C ARG A 96 -13.01 -2.67 -10.97
N HIS A 97 -13.12 -1.92 -9.89
CA HIS A 97 -12.55 -2.22 -8.59
C HIS A 97 -13.61 -2.79 -7.61
N TYR A 98 -14.88 -2.76 -8.01
CA TYR A 98 -15.96 -3.34 -7.21
C TYR A 98 -15.90 -4.86 -7.26
N ASP A 99 -16.56 -5.53 -6.36
CA ASP A 99 -16.56 -7.00 -6.22
C ASP A 99 -15.14 -7.60 -6.05
N LYS A 100 -14.19 -6.81 -5.51
CA LYS A 100 -12.80 -7.23 -5.27
C LYS A 100 -12.45 -7.40 -3.79
N GLN A 101 -13.44 -7.26 -2.91
CA GLN A 101 -13.24 -7.29 -1.47
C GLN A 101 -12.57 -8.59 -0.99
N GLU A 102 -13.00 -9.74 -1.51
CA GLU A 102 -12.43 -11.05 -1.16
C GLU A 102 -10.95 -11.12 -1.55
N HIS A 103 -10.58 -10.65 -2.74
CA HIS A 103 -9.20 -10.59 -3.20
C HIS A 103 -8.36 -9.63 -2.36
N ILE A 104 -8.91 -8.48 -1.95
CA ILE A 104 -8.22 -7.54 -1.06
C ILE A 104 -7.91 -8.20 0.28
N LEU A 105 -8.89 -8.88 0.89
CA LEU A 105 -8.71 -9.57 2.16
C LEU A 105 -7.74 -10.75 2.04
N ALA A 106 -7.85 -11.54 0.97
CA ALA A 106 -6.94 -12.66 0.71
C ALA A 106 -5.49 -12.17 0.53
N LEU A 107 -5.28 -11.13 -0.27
CA LEU A 107 -3.94 -10.54 -0.45
C LEU A 107 -3.40 -9.98 0.87
N ASN A 108 -4.20 -9.24 1.64
CA ASN A 108 -3.78 -8.70 2.93
C ASN A 108 -3.39 -9.83 3.91
N THR A 109 -4.13 -10.94 3.92
CA THR A 109 -3.80 -12.12 4.73
C THR A 109 -2.47 -12.74 4.29
N LEU A 110 -2.24 -12.89 2.97
CA LEU A 110 -0.96 -13.40 2.45
C LEU A 110 0.21 -12.49 2.82
N LEU A 111 0.05 -11.17 2.64
CA LEU A 111 1.09 -10.21 3.01
C LEU A 111 1.39 -10.22 4.51
N ALA A 112 0.38 -10.36 5.35
CA ALA A 112 0.57 -10.47 6.80
C ALA A 112 1.29 -11.78 7.18
N SER A 113 0.90 -12.91 6.57
CA SER A 113 1.49 -14.22 6.89
C SER A 113 2.95 -14.37 6.45
N HIS A 114 3.38 -13.66 5.42
CA HIS A 114 4.76 -13.69 4.94
C HIS A 114 5.68 -12.63 5.59
N ALA A 115 5.18 -11.84 6.55
CA ALA A 115 5.92 -10.69 7.08
C ALA A 115 7.25 -11.10 7.77
N GLU A 116 7.21 -12.13 8.61
CA GLU A 116 8.38 -12.61 9.34
C GLU A 116 9.44 -13.19 8.38
N ASP A 117 9.05 -14.16 7.56
CA ASP A 117 9.94 -14.80 6.59
C ASP A 117 10.43 -13.85 5.50
N GLY A 118 9.60 -12.87 5.14
CA GLY A 118 9.91 -11.85 4.14
C GLY A 118 10.79 -10.71 4.66
N ASN A 119 11.05 -10.66 5.98
CA ASN A 119 11.84 -9.62 6.64
C ASN A 119 11.28 -8.21 6.39
N TYR A 120 10.00 -8.01 6.67
CA TYR A 120 9.34 -6.72 6.63
C TYR A 120 8.28 -6.59 7.73
N THR A 121 7.84 -5.38 8.02
CA THR A 121 6.72 -5.15 8.92
C THR A 121 5.42 -4.98 8.12
N TYR A 122 4.43 -5.83 8.37
CA TYR A 122 3.10 -5.62 7.83
C TYR A 122 2.33 -4.61 8.69
N ILE A 123 1.65 -3.65 8.05
CA ILE A 123 0.82 -2.64 8.72
C ILE A 123 -0.60 -2.75 8.19
N ASP A 124 -1.53 -3.12 9.06
CA ASP A 124 -2.95 -3.14 8.71
C ASP A 124 -3.55 -1.74 8.74
N ILE A 125 -3.63 -1.13 7.56
CA ILE A 125 -4.35 0.13 7.36
C ILE A 125 -5.75 -0.07 6.75
N PHE A 126 -6.14 -1.31 6.44
CA PHE A 126 -7.46 -1.63 5.91
C PHE A 126 -8.55 -1.24 6.93
N HIS A 127 -8.41 -1.72 8.17
CA HIS A 127 -9.38 -1.45 9.22
C HIS A 127 -9.45 0.02 9.63
N LEU A 128 -8.37 0.77 9.43
CA LEU A 128 -8.33 2.21 9.72
C LEU A 128 -9.35 3.01 8.88
N PHE A 129 -9.63 2.53 7.65
CA PHE A 129 -10.49 3.24 6.70
C PHE A 129 -11.76 2.48 6.35
N ALA A 130 -11.95 1.27 6.88
CA ALA A 130 -13.16 0.47 6.65
C ALA A 130 -14.36 0.98 7.46
N ASP A 131 -15.55 0.93 6.87
CA ASP A 131 -16.83 1.07 7.59
C ASP A 131 -17.21 -0.26 8.27
N VAL A 132 -18.32 -0.27 9.01
CA VAL A 132 -18.85 -1.47 9.70
C VAL A 132 -19.19 -2.65 8.75
N LYS A 133 -19.25 -2.40 7.44
CA LYS A 133 -19.46 -3.41 6.40
C LYS A 133 -18.15 -3.80 5.70
N GLY A 134 -17.00 -3.34 6.19
CA GLY A 134 -15.68 -3.57 5.61
C GLY A 134 -15.41 -2.80 4.31
N ARG A 135 -16.22 -1.81 3.94
CA ARG A 135 -16.06 -0.99 2.73
C ARG A 135 -15.30 0.28 3.07
N LEU A 136 -14.63 0.88 2.09
CA LEU A 136 -14.01 2.20 2.27
C LEU A 136 -15.08 3.22 2.73
N SER A 137 -14.90 3.74 3.94
CA SER A 137 -15.86 4.67 4.54
C SER A 137 -16.03 5.91 3.66
N SER A 138 -17.29 6.30 3.39
CA SER A 138 -17.62 7.50 2.61
C SER A 138 -17.10 8.80 3.23
N GLN A 139 -16.74 8.79 4.52
CA GLN A 139 -16.07 9.91 5.17
C GLN A 139 -14.65 10.13 4.66
N HIS A 140 -14.00 9.07 4.14
CA HIS A 140 -12.60 9.07 3.72
C HIS A 140 -12.39 9.04 2.21
N THR A 141 -13.46 8.97 1.42
CA THR A 141 -13.40 8.91 -0.04
C THR A 141 -14.49 9.74 -0.72
N TYR A 142 -14.27 10.13 -1.98
CA TYR A 142 -15.30 10.71 -2.85
C TYR A 142 -15.75 9.73 -3.92
N ASP A 143 -14.87 8.81 -4.31
CA ASP A 143 -15.03 7.98 -5.50
C ASP A 143 -15.05 6.47 -5.19
N GLY A 144 -14.92 6.11 -3.90
CA GLY A 144 -14.94 4.73 -3.45
C GLY A 144 -13.61 3.97 -3.59
N LEU A 145 -12.56 4.63 -4.05
CA LEU A 145 -11.23 4.04 -4.26
C LEU A 145 -10.10 4.87 -3.65
N HIS A 146 -10.07 6.18 -3.91
CA HIS A 146 -9.02 7.07 -3.45
C HIS A 146 -9.39 7.77 -2.14
N LEU A 147 -8.38 7.96 -1.29
CA LEU A 147 -8.56 8.70 -0.05
C LEU A 147 -8.66 10.21 -0.32
N ARG A 148 -9.53 10.88 0.45
CA ARG A 148 -9.57 12.34 0.55
C ARG A 148 -8.32 12.86 1.23
N GLN A 149 -7.97 14.12 1.00
CA GLN A 149 -6.85 14.76 1.69
C GLN A 149 -6.98 14.72 3.22
N SER A 150 -8.19 14.86 3.76
CA SER A 150 -8.45 14.80 5.21
C SER A 150 -8.17 13.42 5.84
N ALA A 151 -8.02 12.37 5.07
CA ALA A 151 -7.70 11.03 5.55
C ALA A 151 -6.18 10.82 5.80
N TYR A 152 -5.32 11.59 5.15
CA TYR A 152 -3.87 11.42 5.30
C TYR A 152 -3.34 11.75 6.70
N PRO A 153 -3.79 12.80 7.40
CA PRO A 153 -3.43 13.03 8.80
C PRO A 153 -3.79 11.85 9.71
N ILE A 154 -4.95 11.23 9.51
CA ILE A 154 -5.38 10.03 10.27
C ILE A 154 -4.40 8.87 10.04
N TRP A 155 -3.97 8.68 8.80
CA TRP A 155 -2.97 7.66 8.44
C TRP A 155 -1.63 7.93 9.11
N VAL A 156 -1.13 9.17 9.04
CA VAL A 156 0.13 9.58 9.67
C VAL A 156 0.08 9.40 11.19
N ASP A 157 -1.00 9.83 11.84
CA ASP A 157 -1.18 9.68 13.28
C ASP A 157 -1.19 8.20 13.69
N TYR A 158 -1.79 7.35 12.88
CA TYR A 158 -1.77 5.90 13.10
C TYR A 158 -0.33 5.36 13.02
N LEU A 159 0.42 5.69 11.98
CA LEU A 159 1.80 5.24 11.81
C LEU A 159 2.72 5.73 12.95
N LYS A 160 2.54 6.99 13.42
CA LYS A 160 3.27 7.54 14.56
C LYS A 160 2.94 6.79 15.85
N LYS A 161 1.67 6.53 16.13
CA LYS A 161 1.23 5.79 17.32
C LYS A 161 1.78 4.36 17.37
N GLN A 162 2.01 3.75 16.20
CA GLN A 162 2.61 2.43 16.08
C GLN A 162 4.16 2.46 16.09
N GLY A 163 4.78 3.64 16.16
CA GLY A 163 6.24 3.79 16.19
C GLY A 163 6.93 3.53 14.83
N HIS A 164 6.21 3.67 13.72
CA HIS A 164 6.76 3.43 12.37
C HIS A 164 7.35 4.70 11.73
N LEU A 165 6.93 5.87 12.20
CA LEU A 165 7.45 7.19 11.79
C LEU A 165 8.29 7.82 12.88
#